data_11870d276ca8e8bb67c227ff6f576ff1
#
_entry.id   11870d276ca8e8bb67c227ff6f576ff1
#
_cell.length_a   1.000
_cell.length_b   1.000
_cell.length_c   1.000
_cell.angle_alpha   90.00
_cell.angle_beta   90.00
_cell.angle_gamma   90.00
#
_symmetry.space_group_name_H-M   'P 1'
#
loop_
_entity.id
_entity.type
_entity.pdbx_description
1 polymer ?
#
loop_
_entity_poly.entity_id
_entity_poly.type
_entity_poly.pdbx_seq_one_letter_code
_entity_poly.pdbx_strand_id
1 'polypeptide(L)'
;SFATGRYVHQTRLWDNAMPYDGSIPGWGHALQEKKIPVESIGKLHYRAEEDPAGFDVEHIPMMVAGGVGMVWASIRKEDERVYPKGRMLGDYIGPGISKYTDYDAAVTARTQQWFASKAASNDTQPWCLYVGLVAPHFPLVVPQEYYDLYPFSDLPAVKLHPKNGYQRHPWVEKQNAMMDSEAKFETDEERLRAIASYYGLCSWLDHNVGKILNALETSGFMENTTVIYTSDHGDNVGARGLWGKSNLYQESVSVPMIMAGPEIAPGTCDTPVSLIDLSKTIAMHFGADIASSNDTKSLAEIAKNAPDPDRVVFSEYHAVGAVSGAFMLRKGRWKYNHYVGFAPELFDLKDDPEELVNLADDPAFASTLVLLQSDLNQICNPDEVNAQAFADQATMIESYGGPEAALKLGAPGATPPPKVTL
;
A
#
# COMPACT_ATOMS: atom_id res chain seq x y z
N SER A 1 8.03 3.17 4.11
CA SER A 1 8.95 3.33 2.95
C SER A 1 8.72 4.64 2.20
N PHE A 2 7.49 4.94 1.74
CA PHE A 2 7.19 6.17 0.98
C PHE A 2 7.60 7.46 1.69
N ALA A 3 7.33 7.63 3.00
CA ALA A 3 7.70 8.85 3.72
C ALA A 3 9.22 9.10 3.72
N THR A 4 10.01 8.04 3.83
CA THR A 4 11.47 8.12 4.07
C THR A 4 12.34 7.84 2.85
N GLY A 5 11.78 7.29 1.77
CA GLY A 5 12.55 6.79 0.62
C GLY A 5 13.44 5.58 0.94
N ARG A 6 13.15 4.85 2.03
CA ARG A 6 13.95 3.72 2.51
C ARG A 6 13.11 2.45 2.60
N TYR A 7 13.76 1.31 2.46
CA TYR A 7 13.13 0.01 2.67
C TYR A 7 12.76 -0.22 4.14
N VAL A 8 11.83 -1.14 4.39
CA VAL A 8 11.35 -1.45 5.75
C VAL A 8 12.48 -1.94 6.66
N HIS A 9 13.36 -2.83 6.17
CA HIS A 9 14.51 -3.32 6.95
C HIS A 9 15.50 -2.22 7.35
N GLN A 10 15.57 -1.13 6.59
CA GLN A 10 16.43 0.03 6.89
C GLN A 10 15.80 0.96 7.94
N THR A 11 14.47 1.06 7.96
CA THR A 11 13.74 1.88 8.94
C THR A 11 13.37 1.11 10.20
N ARG A 12 13.26 -0.21 10.10
CA ARG A 12 12.80 -1.14 11.15
C ARG A 12 11.37 -0.87 11.63
N LEU A 13 10.57 -0.17 10.84
CA LEU A 13 9.14 0.02 11.08
C LEU A 13 8.37 -1.15 10.43
N TRP A 14 8.42 -2.32 11.10
CA TRP A 14 8.07 -3.61 10.54
C TRP A 14 6.58 -3.80 10.25
N ASP A 15 5.73 -3.14 11.04
CA ASP A 15 4.28 -3.27 10.94
C ASP A 15 3.54 -2.07 11.54
N ASN A 16 2.20 -2.11 11.52
CA ASN A 16 1.37 -1.03 12.05
C ASN A 16 1.48 -0.81 13.58
N ALA A 17 2.06 -1.76 14.32
CA ALA A 17 2.34 -1.58 15.75
C ALA A 17 3.64 -0.80 16.00
N MET A 18 4.39 -0.51 14.93
CA MET A 18 5.55 0.37 14.90
C MET A 18 5.31 1.49 13.86
N PRO A 19 4.31 2.36 14.09
CA PRO A 19 3.94 3.37 13.11
C PRO A 19 5.01 4.46 12.97
N TYR A 20 5.08 5.07 11.79
CA TYR A 20 5.98 6.18 11.52
C TYR A 20 5.63 7.40 12.39
N ASP A 21 6.64 8.00 13.00
CA ASP A 21 6.54 9.11 13.95
C ASP A 21 7.39 10.33 13.58
N GLY A 22 7.94 10.36 12.38
CA GLY A 22 8.80 11.46 11.92
C GLY A 22 10.25 11.41 12.42
N SER A 23 10.63 10.47 13.30
CA SER A 23 11.99 10.35 13.82
C SER A 23 13.04 10.03 12.75
N ILE A 24 12.60 9.42 11.64
CA ILE A 24 13.43 9.20 10.45
C ILE A 24 13.07 10.26 9.41
N PRO A 25 13.93 11.23 9.11
CA PRO A 25 13.63 12.27 8.14
C PRO A 25 13.28 11.71 6.76
N GLY A 26 12.26 12.27 6.13
CA GLY A 26 11.77 11.89 4.82
C GLY A 26 11.61 13.07 3.87
N TRP A 27 10.91 12.86 2.75
CA TRP A 27 10.74 13.88 1.72
C TRP A 27 10.06 15.16 2.23
N GLY A 28 9.08 15.06 3.14
CA GLY A 28 8.44 16.24 3.72
C GLY A 28 9.41 17.12 4.49
N HIS A 29 10.27 16.53 5.34
CA HIS A 29 11.29 17.25 6.07
C HIS A 29 12.28 17.96 5.13
N ALA A 30 12.70 17.29 4.05
CA ALA A 30 13.60 17.87 3.07
C ALA A 30 12.98 19.09 2.35
N LEU A 31 11.68 19.08 2.11
CA LEU A 31 10.95 20.21 1.56
C LEU A 31 10.85 21.36 2.58
N GLN A 32 10.56 21.04 3.84
CA GLN A 32 10.52 22.04 4.93
C GLN A 32 11.86 22.75 5.10
N GLU A 33 12.99 22.04 5.01
CA GLU A 33 14.34 22.65 5.00
C GLU A 33 14.52 23.64 3.84
N LYS A 34 13.86 23.42 2.71
CA LYS A 34 13.80 24.33 1.56
C LYS A 34 12.74 25.41 1.70
N LYS A 35 12.00 25.44 2.82
CA LYS A 35 10.88 26.36 3.08
C LYS A 35 9.74 26.20 2.06
N ILE A 36 9.54 25.01 1.55
CA ILE A 36 8.38 24.66 0.72
C ILE A 36 7.28 24.21 1.67
N PRO A 37 6.11 24.86 1.71
CA PRO A 37 4.96 24.40 2.48
C PRO A 37 4.53 23.00 2.06
N VAL A 38 4.38 22.11 3.03
CA VAL A 38 3.95 20.71 2.84
C VAL A 38 2.69 20.48 3.65
N GLU A 39 1.58 20.23 2.98
CA GLU A 39 0.32 19.97 3.66
C GLU A 39 -0.25 18.59 3.29
N SER A 40 -0.99 18.00 4.20
CA SER A 40 -1.73 16.77 3.96
C SER A 40 -3.22 16.94 4.19
N ILE A 41 -4.04 16.25 3.40
CA ILE A 41 -5.48 16.17 3.59
C ILE A 41 -5.87 14.69 3.55
N GLY A 42 -6.30 14.14 4.66
CA GLY A 42 -6.81 12.78 4.69
C GLY A 42 -5.88 11.75 5.33
N LYS A 43 -5.95 10.50 4.87
CA LYS A 43 -5.28 9.35 5.48
C LYS A 43 -3.76 9.44 5.37
N LEU A 44 -3.07 9.39 6.51
CA LEU A 44 -1.62 9.21 6.63
C LEU A 44 -1.26 7.83 7.22
N HIS A 45 -2.02 7.37 8.20
CA HIS A 45 -1.76 6.14 8.95
C HIS A 45 -0.40 6.15 9.67
N TYR A 46 0.03 7.35 10.12
CA TYR A 46 1.19 7.58 10.97
C TYR A 46 0.80 7.45 12.45
N ARG A 47 1.73 7.63 13.37
CA ARG A 47 1.47 7.41 14.81
C ARG A 47 0.47 8.40 15.37
N ALA A 48 0.74 9.69 15.26
CA ALA A 48 -0.08 10.75 15.84
C ALA A 48 0.10 12.08 15.07
N GLU A 49 -0.90 12.96 15.19
CA GLU A 49 -0.91 14.28 14.55
C GLU A 49 0.16 15.22 15.13
N GLU A 50 0.54 15.00 16.40
CA GLU A 50 1.54 15.81 17.07
C GLU A 50 2.98 15.47 16.68
N ASP A 51 3.18 14.38 15.96
CA ASP A 51 4.51 13.93 15.55
C ASP A 51 5.05 14.79 14.40
N PRO A 52 6.34 15.11 14.40
CA PRO A 52 6.95 15.92 13.35
C PRO A 52 7.17 15.07 12.08
N ALA A 53 6.09 14.66 11.41
CA ALA A 53 6.13 13.72 10.30
C ALA A 53 6.42 14.34 8.93
N GLY A 54 6.83 15.62 8.90
CA GLY A 54 7.24 16.34 7.69
C GLY A 54 6.10 17.09 6.99
N PHE A 55 4.99 17.34 7.68
CA PHE A 55 3.91 18.21 7.23
C PHE A 55 3.84 19.48 8.09
N ASP A 56 3.58 20.63 7.46
CA ASP A 56 3.37 21.90 8.16
C ASP A 56 1.92 21.99 8.68
N VAL A 57 0.99 21.41 7.95
CA VAL A 57 -0.43 21.31 8.32
C VAL A 57 -0.98 19.95 7.89
N GLU A 58 -1.68 19.30 8.79
CA GLU A 58 -2.41 18.06 8.53
C GLU A 58 -3.92 18.32 8.68
N HIS A 59 -4.66 18.18 7.58
CA HIS A 59 -6.11 18.40 7.57
C HIS A 59 -6.84 17.07 7.69
N ILE A 60 -7.69 16.96 8.72
CA ILE A 60 -8.48 15.75 8.99
C ILE A 60 -7.67 14.44 8.89
N PRO A 61 -6.48 14.37 9.51
CA PRO A 61 -5.61 13.22 9.34
C PRO A 61 -6.23 11.95 9.94
N MET A 62 -6.10 10.83 9.23
CA MET A 62 -6.47 9.51 9.73
C MET A 62 -5.19 8.79 10.16
N MET A 63 -4.93 8.79 11.46
CA MET A 63 -3.76 8.18 12.10
C MET A 63 -4.06 6.76 12.61
N VAL A 64 -3.02 6.02 12.95
CA VAL A 64 -3.17 4.74 13.66
C VAL A 64 -3.93 4.95 14.97
N ALA A 65 -4.94 4.13 15.21
CA ALA A 65 -5.84 4.29 16.37
C ALA A 65 -5.07 4.33 17.69
N GLY A 66 -5.16 5.49 18.39
CA GLY A 66 -4.48 5.71 19.65
C GLY A 66 -2.94 5.68 19.57
N GLY A 67 -2.36 5.81 18.40
CA GLY A 67 -0.91 5.71 18.17
C GLY A 67 -0.36 4.29 18.30
N VAL A 68 -1.26 3.31 18.47
CA VAL A 68 -0.92 1.91 18.68
C VAL A 68 -1.68 1.06 17.67
N GLY A 69 -0.96 0.39 16.81
CA GLY A 69 -1.55 -0.54 15.84
C GLY A 69 -2.01 -1.85 16.48
N MET A 70 -2.29 -2.83 15.63
CA MET A 70 -2.68 -4.17 16.08
C MET A 70 -1.45 -4.92 16.60
N VAL A 71 -1.03 -4.66 17.85
CA VAL A 71 0.17 -5.28 18.46
C VAL A 71 0.07 -6.81 18.46
N TRP A 72 -1.11 -7.37 18.69
CA TRP A 72 -1.36 -8.80 18.63
C TRP A 72 -1.05 -9.43 17.25
N ALA A 73 -1.14 -8.64 16.19
CA ALA A 73 -0.86 -9.10 14.84
C ALA A 73 0.64 -9.25 14.53
N SER A 74 1.50 -8.72 15.40
CA SER A 74 2.95 -8.88 15.35
C SER A 74 3.46 -10.15 16.06
N ILE A 75 2.55 -10.93 16.67
CA ILE A 75 2.91 -12.21 17.31
C ILE A 75 3.27 -13.23 16.23
N ARG A 76 4.54 -13.62 16.20
CA ARG A 76 5.09 -14.53 15.15
C ARG A 76 4.86 -16.00 15.45
N LYS A 77 4.92 -16.40 16.71
CA LYS A 77 4.76 -17.80 17.09
C LYS A 77 3.33 -18.24 16.85
N GLU A 78 3.16 -19.26 16.03
CA GLU A 78 1.86 -19.73 15.57
C GLU A 78 0.95 -20.22 16.73
N ASP A 79 1.52 -20.82 17.76
CA ASP A 79 0.82 -21.28 18.96
C ASP A 79 0.40 -20.16 19.92
N GLU A 80 0.98 -18.97 19.80
CA GLU A 80 0.62 -17.78 20.58
C GLU A 80 -0.35 -16.86 19.81
N ARG A 81 -0.67 -17.13 18.53
CA ARG A 81 -1.49 -16.29 17.68
C ARG A 81 -2.96 -16.30 18.10
N VAL A 82 -3.58 -15.15 17.94
CA VAL A 82 -5.03 -14.98 18.07
C VAL A 82 -5.66 -14.77 16.72
N TYR A 83 -6.73 -15.47 16.47
CA TYR A 83 -7.47 -15.43 15.22
C TYR A 83 -8.76 -14.62 15.41
N PRO A 84 -8.99 -13.56 14.62
CA PRO A 84 -10.22 -12.77 14.70
C PRO A 84 -11.47 -13.63 14.44
N LYS A 85 -12.49 -13.46 15.28
CA LYS A 85 -13.76 -14.19 15.14
C LYS A 85 -14.78 -13.48 14.24
N GLY A 86 -14.56 -12.20 13.92
CA GLY A 86 -15.50 -11.39 13.15
C GLY A 86 -15.57 -11.82 11.68
N ARG A 87 -16.72 -11.58 11.04
CA ARG A 87 -16.98 -11.80 9.63
C ARG A 87 -16.83 -10.49 8.84
N MET A 88 -15.72 -9.79 9.00
CA MET A 88 -15.53 -8.42 8.51
C MET A 88 -15.92 -8.23 7.03
N LEU A 89 -15.54 -9.16 6.13
CA LEU A 89 -15.94 -9.11 4.72
C LEU A 89 -17.33 -9.72 4.46
N GLY A 90 -17.87 -10.54 5.36
CA GLY A 90 -19.20 -11.09 5.20
C GLY A 90 -20.31 -10.14 5.70
N ASP A 91 -20.03 -9.36 6.75
CA ASP A 91 -21.01 -8.49 7.40
C ASP A 91 -21.00 -7.05 6.87
N TYR A 92 -19.89 -6.59 6.26
CA TYR A 92 -19.71 -5.21 5.78
C TYR A 92 -19.38 -5.18 4.29
N ILE A 93 -20.32 -5.68 3.46
CA ILE A 93 -20.24 -5.74 2.01
C ILE A 93 -21.55 -5.31 1.36
N GLY A 94 -21.47 -4.75 0.17
CA GLY A 94 -22.65 -4.41 -0.63
C GLY A 94 -22.94 -2.91 -0.71
N PRO A 95 -24.13 -2.56 -1.21
CA PRO A 95 -24.52 -1.17 -1.34
C PRO A 95 -24.83 -0.54 0.02
N GLY A 96 -24.44 0.73 0.19
CA GLY A 96 -24.66 1.48 1.41
C GLY A 96 -23.67 2.63 1.57
N ILE A 97 -23.65 3.18 2.78
CA ILE A 97 -22.72 4.24 3.18
C ILE A 97 -21.89 3.72 4.36
N SER A 98 -20.60 3.90 4.30
CA SER A 98 -19.68 3.54 5.37
C SER A 98 -19.00 4.79 5.93
N LYS A 99 -18.42 4.67 7.14
CA LYS A 99 -17.59 5.75 7.68
C LYS A 99 -16.42 6.12 6.77
N TYR A 100 -15.95 5.20 5.92
CA TYR A 100 -14.86 5.45 4.99
C TYR A 100 -15.33 6.20 3.75
N THR A 101 -16.52 5.89 3.21
CA THR A 101 -17.09 6.68 2.11
C THR A 101 -17.46 8.11 2.56
N ASP A 102 -17.97 8.28 3.79
CA ASP A 102 -18.19 9.62 4.37
C ASP A 102 -16.87 10.38 4.56
N TYR A 103 -15.84 9.69 5.02
CA TYR A 103 -14.52 10.29 5.19
C TYR A 103 -13.89 10.72 3.87
N ASP A 104 -13.94 9.88 2.84
CA ASP A 104 -13.44 10.23 1.50
C ASP A 104 -14.18 11.41 0.89
N ALA A 105 -15.50 11.50 1.12
CA ALA A 105 -16.29 12.67 0.72
C ALA A 105 -15.81 13.93 1.44
N ALA A 106 -15.49 13.84 2.74
CA ALA A 106 -14.96 14.96 3.51
C ALA A 106 -13.54 15.37 3.07
N VAL A 107 -12.66 14.39 2.79
CA VAL A 107 -11.32 14.62 2.22
C VAL A 107 -11.44 15.36 0.89
N THR A 108 -12.33 14.91 0.01
CA THR A 108 -12.58 15.53 -1.29
C THR A 108 -13.07 16.98 -1.13
N ALA A 109 -14.07 17.22 -0.27
CA ALA A 109 -14.61 18.55 -0.01
C ALA A 109 -13.53 19.47 0.61
N ARG A 110 -12.73 18.96 1.56
CA ARG A 110 -11.63 19.72 2.17
C ARG A 110 -10.57 20.11 1.15
N THR A 111 -10.24 19.20 0.23
CA THR A 111 -9.28 19.47 -0.85
C THR A 111 -9.80 20.56 -1.81
N GLN A 112 -11.09 20.51 -2.17
CA GLN A 112 -11.72 21.56 -2.98
C GLN A 112 -11.66 22.95 -2.28
N GLN A 113 -11.93 22.98 -0.97
CA GLN A 113 -11.83 24.19 -0.16
C GLN A 113 -10.39 24.72 -0.08
N TRP A 114 -9.42 23.80 0.04
CA TRP A 114 -8.00 24.14 0.07
C TRP A 114 -7.58 24.85 -1.22
N PHE A 115 -7.90 24.30 -2.39
CA PHE A 115 -7.61 24.95 -3.68
C PHE A 115 -8.28 26.31 -3.82
N ALA A 116 -9.55 26.43 -3.44
CA ALA A 116 -10.27 27.70 -3.50
C ALA A 116 -9.62 28.76 -2.59
N SER A 117 -9.23 28.37 -1.37
CA SER A 117 -8.56 29.27 -0.42
C SER A 117 -7.17 29.67 -0.90
N LYS A 118 -6.41 28.73 -1.48
CA LYS A 118 -5.07 29.00 -2.04
C LYS A 118 -5.16 29.98 -3.22
N ALA A 119 -6.11 29.82 -4.11
CA ALA A 119 -6.34 30.75 -5.22
C ALA A 119 -6.73 32.16 -4.74
N ALA A 120 -7.57 32.25 -3.70
CA ALA A 120 -8.00 33.52 -3.13
C ALA A 120 -6.88 34.27 -2.38
N SER A 121 -5.88 33.57 -1.88
CA SER A 121 -4.77 34.17 -1.11
C SER A 121 -3.78 34.95 -1.96
N ASN A 122 -3.78 34.80 -3.28
CA ASN A 122 -2.76 35.32 -4.21
C ASN A 122 -1.31 34.92 -3.82
N ASP A 123 -1.13 33.87 -3.03
CA ASP A 123 0.17 33.36 -2.66
C ASP A 123 0.78 32.59 -3.83
N THR A 124 1.96 33.03 -4.28
CA THR A 124 2.69 32.43 -5.41
C THR A 124 3.79 31.47 -4.97
N GLN A 125 3.93 31.24 -3.66
CA GLN A 125 4.95 30.32 -3.14
C GLN A 125 4.66 28.88 -3.64
N PRO A 126 5.66 28.14 -4.12
CA PRO A 126 5.52 26.72 -4.42
C PRO A 126 5.00 25.94 -3.20
N TRP A 127 4.21 24.91 -3.42
CA TRP A 127 3.63 24.08 -2.37
C TRP A 127 3.63 22.61 -2.77
N CYS A 128 3.58 21.73 -1.77
CA CYS A 128 3.35 20.29 -1.93
C CYS A 128 2.11 19.89 -1.15
N LEU A 129 1.14 19.28 -1.81
CA LEU A 129 -0.09 18.78 -1.20
C LEU A 129 -0.19 17.28 -1.36
N TYR A 130 -0.31 16.56 -0.25
CA TYR A 130 -0.64 15.15 -0.21
C TYR A 130 -2.14 14.98 0.06
N VAL A 131 -2.84 14.19 -0.75
CA VAL A 131 -4.25 13.85 -0.55
C VAL A 131 -4.40 12.35 -0.38
N GLY A 132 -4.82 11.91 0.80
CA GLY A 132 -4.98 10.51 1.16
C GLY A 132 -6.44 10.08 1.23
N LEU A 133 -6.94 9.40 0.19
CA LEU A 133 -8.24 8.73 0.18
C LEU A 133 -8.11 7.31 0.71
N VAL A 134 -9.23 6.72 1.21
CA VAL A 134 -9.24 5.38 1.80
C VAL A 134 -9.73 4.33 0.80
N ALA A 135 -10.72 4.66 -0.02
CA ALA A 135 -11.24 3.74 -1.02
C ALA A 135 -10.14 3.25 -1.98
N PRO A 136 -10.17 2.00 -2.40
CA PRO A 136 -11.18 0.96 -2.21
C PRO A 136 -10.95 0.03 -0.99
N HIS A 137 -10.26 0.47 0.06
CA HIS A 137 -10.00 -0.33 1.27
C HIS A 137 -11.32 -0.79 1.94
N PHE A 138 -11.36 -2.00 2.48
CA PHE A 138 -12.51 -2.48 3.24
C PHE A 138 -12.84 -1.56 4.45
N PRO A 139 -14.12 -1.47 4.90
CA PRO A 139 -15.28 -2.30 4.54
C PRO A 139 -15.71 -2.08 3.10
N LEU A 140 -16.09 -3.17 2.41
CA LEU A 140 -16.49 -3.14 1.00
C LEU A 140 -17.96 -2.70 0.88
N VAL A 141 -18.23 -1.49 1.33
CA VAL A 141 -19.55 -0.84 1.30
C VAL A 141 -19.45 0.43 0.47
N VAL A 142 -20.29 0.55 -0.54
CA VAL A 142 -20.24 1.61 -1.54
C VAL A 142 -21.64 2.16 -1.83
N PRO A 143 -21.82 3.46 -2.18
CA PRO A 143 -23.13 3.99 -2.56
C PRO A 143 -23.77 3.18 -3.69
N GLN A 144 -25.10 3.03 -3.63
CA GLN A 144 -25.88 2.16 -4.51
C GLN A 144 -25.58 2.37 -6.00
N GLU A 145 -25.48 3.62 -6.43
CA GLU A 145 -25.22 4.01 -7.82
C GLU A 145 -23.92 3.45 -8.40
N TYR A 146 -22.87 3.29 -7.57
CA TYR A 146 -21.58 2.70 -7.99
C TYR A 146 -21.62 1.19 -7.90
N TYR A 147 -22.36 0.62 -6.94
CA TYR A 147 -22.56 -0.82 -6.83
C TYR A 147 -23.30 -1.38 -8.07
N ASP A 148 -24.32 -0.68 -8.54
CA ASP A 148 -25.16 -1.07 -9.68
C ASP A 148 -24.42 -1.07 -11.03
N LEU A 149 -23.21 -0.47 -11.09
CA LEU A 149 -22.34 -0.54 -12.26
C LEU A 149 -21.77 -1.93 -12.51
N TYR A 150 -21.79 -2.81 -11.51
CA TYR A 150 -21.11 -4.11 -11.54
C TYR A 150 -22.06 -5.28 -11.24
N PRO A 151 -22.97 -5.63 -12.19
CA PRO A 151 -23.83 -6.81 -12.05
C PRO A 151 -22.99 -8.08 -12.00
N PHE A 152 -23.40 -9.06 -11.23
CA PHE A 152 -22.64 -10.30 -11.00
C PHE A 152 -22.29 -11.06 -12.29
N SER A 153 -23.12 -10.94 -13.33
CA SER A 153 -22.86 -11.54 -14.65
C SER A 153 -21.60 -11.01 -15.34
N ASP A 154 -21.19 -9.79 -15.01
CA ASP A 154 -20.11 -9.07 -15.70
C ASP A 154 -18.80 -9.09 -14.89
N LEU A 155 -18.83 -9.68 -13.68
CA LEU A 155 -17.66 -9.80 -12.84
C LEU A 155 -16.67 -10.83 -13.41
N PRO A 156 -15.36 -10.54 -13.37
CA PRO A 156 -14.35 -11.50 -13.81
C PRO A 156 -14.35 -12.74 -12.91
N ALA A 157 -14.05 -13.88 -13.49
CA ALA A 157 -13.87 -15.11 -12.73
C ALA A 157 -12.67 -14.98 -11.79
N VAL A 158 -12.82 -15.46 -10.57
CA VAL A 158 -11.73 -15.48 -9.58
C VAL A 158 -10.69 -16.52 -10.00
N LYS A 159 -9.45 -16.08 -10.17
CA LYS A 159 -8.34 -16.96 -10.58
C LYS A 159 -7.80 -17.80 -9.42
N LEU A 160 -7.33 -18.99 -9.72
CA LEU A 160 -6.58 -19.87 -8.80
C LEU A 160 -7.28 -20.09 -7.45
N HIS A 161 -8.62 -20.20 -7.45
CA HIS A 161 -9.36 -20.37 -6.20
C HIS A 161 -9.17 -21.78 -5.63
N PRO A 162 -8.92 -21.96 -4.30
CA PRO A 162 -8.72 -23.29 -3.68
C PRO A 162 -9.90 -24.26 -3.88
N LYS A 163 -11.13 -23.77 -3.97
CA LYS A 163 -12.32 -24.58 -4.31
C LYS A 163 -12.18 -25.28 -5.67
N ASN A 164 -11.31 -24.78 -6.55
CA ASN A 164 -11.01 -25.34 -7.87
C ASN A 164 -9.72 -26.17 -7.88
N GLY A 165 -9.20 -26.55 -6.69
CA GLY A 165 -8.03 -27.43 -6.55
C GLY A 165 -6.69 -26.71 -6.50
N TYR A 166 -6.65 -25.36 -6.52
CA TYR A 166 -5.42 -24.63 -6.35
C TYR A 166 -4.87 -24.79 -4.92
N GLN A 167 -3.59 -25.03 -4.82
CA GLN A 167 -2.87 -25.09 -3.54
C GLN A 167 -2.02 -23.82 -3.38
N ARG A 168 -2.32 -23.02 -2.37
CA ARG A 168 -1.52 -21.85 -2.03
C ARG A 168 -0.12 -22.25 -1.61
N HIS A 169 0.84 -21.37 -1.85
CA HIS A 169 2.19 -21.54 -1.30
C HIS A 169 2.12 -21.67 0.24
N PRO A 170 2.90 -22.61 0.87
CA PRO A 170 2.79 -22.89 2.31
C PRO A 170 2.96 -21.66 3.22
N TRP A 171 3.84 -20.73 2.86
CA TRP A 171 3.98 -19.46 3.58
C TRP A 171 2.70 -18.61 3.51
N VAL A 172 2.13 -18.50 2.31
CA VAL A 172 0.90 -17.74 2.07
C VAL A 172 -0.29 -18.35 2.80
N GLU A 173 -0.40 -19.68 2.82
CA GLU A 173 -1.45 -20.38 3.57
C GLU A 173 -1.37 -20.08 5.07
N LYS A 174 -0.17 -20.13 5.66
CA LYS A 174 0.05 -19.81 7.07
C LYS A 174 -0.20 -18.34 7.39
N GLN A 175 0.18 -17.44 6.49
CA GLN A 175 -0.08 -16.01 6.63
C GLN A 175 -1.59 -15.72 6.56
N ASN A 176 -2.27 -16.27 5.54
CA ASN A 176 -3.72 -16.08 5.34
C ASN A 176 -4.55 -16.62 6.51
N ALA A 177 -4.14 -17.72 7.13
CA ALA A 177 -4.84 -18.32 8.27
C ALA A 177 -5.06 -17.34 9.44
N MET A 178 -4.24 -16.29 9.56
CA MET A 178 -4.39 -15.24 10.56
C MET A 178 -5.71 -14.46 10.40
N MET A 179 -6.12 -14.21 9.13
CA MET A 179 -7.32 -13.43 8.82
C MET A 179 -7.99 -14.01 7.57
N ASP A 180 -8.34 -15.31 7.56
CA ASP A 180 -8.97 -15.96 6.43
C ASP A 180 -10.40 -15.42 6.19
N SER A 181 -10.47 -14.39 5.36
CA SER A 181 -11.73 -13.74 4.99
C SER A 181 -12.56 -14.61 4.03
N GLU A 182 -11.91 -15.38 3.16
CA GLU A 182 -12.58 -16.27 2.21
C GLU A 182 -13.39 -17.36 2.94
N ALA A 183 -12.83 -17.95 3.99
CA ALA A 183 -13.49 -18.97 4.79
C ALA A 183 -14.72 -18.44 5.58
N LYS A 184 -14.89 -17.12 5.64
CA LYS A 184 -15.99 -16.47 6.37
C LYS A 184 -17.19 -16.12 5.50
N PHE A 185 -17.11 -16.26 4.18
CA PHE A 185 -18.27 -16.14 3.32
C PHE A 185 -19.16 -17.40 3.46
N GLU A 186 -20.44 -17.19 3.66
CA GLU A 186 -21.42 -18.28 3.78
C GLU A 186 -21.88 -18.78 2.41
N THR A 187 -21.88 -17.90 1.40
CA THR A 187 -22.35 -18.21 0.04
C THR A 187 -21.42 -17.63 -1.03
N ASP A 188 -21.49 -18.19 -2.23
CA ASP A 188 -20.81 -17.62 -3.39
C ASP A 188 -21.38 -16.24 -3.77
N GLU A 189 -22.65 -15.97 -3.47
CA GLU A 189 -23.28 -14.67 -3.67
C GLU A 189 -22.65 -13.59 -2.77
N GLU A 190 -22.32 -13.89 -1.52
CA GLU A 190 -21.59 -12.96 -0.65
C GLU A 190 -20.22 -12.59 -1.25
N ARG A 191 -19.51 -13.57 -1.79
CA ARG A 191 -18.22 -13.32 -2.47
C ARG A 191 -18.40 -12.41 -3.68
N LEU A 192 -19.39 -12.67 -4.55
CA LEU A 192 -19.68 -11.83 -5.70
C LEU A 192 -20.09 -10.41 -5.27
N ARG A 193 -20.87 -10.29 -4.20
CA ARG A 193 -21.23 -9.00 -3.60
C ARG A 193 -20.00 -8.22 -3.12
N ALA A 194 -19.04 -8.89 -2.49
CA ALA A 194 -17.78 -8.27 -2.07
C ALA A 194 -16.96 -7.79 -3.27
N ILE A 195 -16.87 -8.61 -4.34
CA ILE A 195 -16.16 -8.23 -5.58
C ILE A 195 -16.84 -7.03 -6.25
N ALA A 196 -18.16 -7.07 -6.43
CA ALA A 196 -18.91 -5.95 -7.01
C ALA A 196 -18.73 -4.65 -6.20
N SER A 197 -18.72 -4.76 -4.87
CA SER A 197 -18.50 -3.62 -3.98
C SER A 197 -17.10 -3.04 -4.12
N TYR A 198 -16.07 -3.87 -4.27
CA TYR A 198 -14.71 -3.39 -4.51
C TYR A 198 -14.60 -2.61 -5.81
N TYR A 199 -15.14 -3.14 -6.92
CA TYR A 199 -15.18 -2.42 -8.19
C TYR A 199 -15.99 -1.12 -8.10
N GLY A 200 -17.12 -1.15 -7.39
CA GLY A 200 -17.90 0.05 -7.10
C GLY A 200 -17.11 1.09 -6.31
N LEU A 201 -16.31 0.67 -5.31
CA LEU A 201 -15.42 1.56 -4.57
C LEU A 201 -14.30 2.15 -5.45
N CYS A 202 -13.82 1.42 -6.45
CA CYS A 202 -12.89 1.97 -7.44
C CYS A 202 -13.55 3.09 -8.25
N SER A 203 -14.81 2.92 -8.70
CA SER A 203 -15.57 3.97 -9.40
C SER A 203 -15.90 5.16 -8.49
N TRP A 204 -16.19 4.91 -7.22
CA TRP A 204 -16.35 5.94 -6.20
C TRP A 204 -15.06 6.76 -6.01
N LEU A 205 -13.92 6.09 -5.93
CA LEU A 205 -12.60 6.73 -5.84
C LEU A 205 -12.33 7.60 -7.06
N ASP A 206 -12.51 7.06 -8.27
CA ASP A 206 -12.32 7.79 -9.53
C ASP A 206 -13.17 9.06 -9.59
N HIS A 207 -14.44 8.98 -9.18
CA HIS A 207 -15.32 10.13 -9.08
C HIS A 207 -14.79 11.22 -8.11
N ASN A 208 -14.25 10.83 -6.96
CA ASN A 208 -13.66 11.78 -6.01
C ASN A 208 -12.36 12.39 -6.55
N VAL A 209 -11.52 11.61 -7.20
CA VAL A 209 -10.31 12.09 -7.90
C VAL A 209 -10.71 13.09 -8.98
N GLY A 210 -11.74 12.81 -9.76
CA GLY A 210 -12.26 13.73 -10.76
C GLY A 210 -12.68 15.08 -10.17
N LYS A 211 -13.35 15.09 -8.99
CA LYS A 211 -13.71 16.34 -8.29
C LYS A 211 -12.48 17.13 -7.84
N ILE A 212 -11.46 16.44 -7.36
CA ILE A 212 -10.20 17.05 -6.91
C ILE A 212 -9.47 17.68 -8.10
N LEU A 213 -9.35 16.96 -9.22
CA LEU A 213 -8.71 17.47 -10.44
C LEU A 213 -9.48 18.66 -11.03
N ASN A 214 -10.81 18.62 -11.04
CA ASN A 214 -11.63 19.77 -11.46
C ASN A 214 -11.42 20.99 -10.55
N ALA A 215 -11.24 20.79 -9.24
CA ALA A 215 -10.93 21.89 -8.33
C ALA A 215 -9.55 22.50 -8.59
N LEU A 216 -8.54 21.66 -8.87
CA LEU A 216 -7.20 22.10 -9.28
C LEU A 216 -7.26 22.95 -10.56
N GLU A 217 -8.01 22.50 -11.58
CA GLU A 217 -8.20 23.19 -12.85
C GLU A 217 -8.92 24.53 -12.67
N THR A 218 -10.08 24.52 -12.00
CA THR A 218 -10.90 25.73 -11.79
C THR A 218 -10.23 26.77 -10.90
N SER A 219 -9.27 26.35 -10.07
CA SER A 219 -8.42 27.25 -9.26
C SER A 219 -7.24 27.83 -10.03
N GLY A 220 -7.03 27.44 -11.29
CA GLY A 220 -5.98 27.96 -12.17
C GLY A 220 -4.59 27.38 -11.93
N PHE A 221 -4.48 26.30 -11.16
CA PHE A 221 -3.17 25.70 -10.83
C PHE A 221 -2.76 24.55 -11.76
N MET A 222 -3.65 24.00 -12.59
CA MET A 222 -3.38 22.82 -13.41
C MET A 222 -2.14 22.98 -14.30
N GLU A 223 -1.97 24.16 -14.92
CA GLU A 223 -0.91 24.41 -15.90
C GLU A 223 0.51 24.45 -15.30
N ASN A 224 0.62 24.56 -13.97
CA ASN A 224 1.91 24.63 -13.28
C ASN A 224 2.06 23.62 -12.14
N THR A 225 1.21 22.59 -12.12
CA THR A 225 1.21 21.56 -11.08
C THR A 225 1.54 20.20 -11.67
N THR A 226 2.51 19.50 -11.08
CA THR A 226 2.71 18.06 -11.34
C THR A 226 1.79 17.27 -10.42
N VAL A 227 0.91 16.48 -11.03
CA VAL A 227 -0.01 15.57 -10.33
C VAL A 227 0.56 14.16 -10.41
N ILE A 228 0.59 13.46 -9.28
CA ILE A 228 0.99 12.05 -9.22
C ILE A 228 -0.13 11.26 -8.54
N TYR A 229 -0.63 10.23 -9.22
CA TYR A 229 -1.62 9.30 -8.68
C TYR A 229 -0.99 7.94 -8.47
N THR A 230 -1.14 7.40 -7.25
CA THR A 230 -0.66 6.07 -6.87
C THR A 230 -1.48 5.50 -5.72
N SER A 231 -1.13 4.28 -5.27
CA SER A 231 -1.66 3.62 -4.08
C SER A 231 -0.53 3.06 -3.22
N ASP A 232 -0.79 2.84 -1.95
CA ASP A 232 0.13 2.20 -1.00
C ASP A 232 0.25 0.68 -1.22
N HIS A 233 -0.84 0.03 -1.65
CA HIS A 233 -0.93 -1.40 -1.98
C HIS A 233 -2.18 -1.66 -2.83
N GLY A 234 -2.27 -2.86 -3.39
CA GLY A 234 -3.47 -3.36 -4.06
C GLY A 234 -4.38 -4.17 -3.14
N ASP A 235 -5.26 -4.98 -3.72
CA ASP A 235 -6.14 -5.93 -3.05
C ASP A 235 -6.29 -7.20 -3.88
N ASN A 236 -6.30 -8.37 -3.22
CA ASN A 236 -6.41 -9.66 -3.90
C ASN A 236 -7.81 -9.92 -4.48
N VAL A 237 -8.85 -9.33 -3.94
CA VAL A 237 -10.25 -9.41 -4.41
C VAL A 237 -10.68 -10.84 -4.74
N GLY A 238 -10.34 -11.80 -3.88
CA GLY A 238 -10.67 -13.23 -4.03
C GLY A 238 -9.67 -14.04 -4.84
N ALA A 239 -8.73 -13.44 -5.57
CA ALA A 239 -7.70 -14.21 -6.29
C ALA A 239 -6.95 -15.13 -5.31
N ARG A 240 -6.76 -16.39 -5.67
CA ARG A 240 -6.22 -17.45 -4.80
C ARG A 240 -7.01 -17.68 -3.50
N GLY A 241 -8.27 -17.21 -3.43
CA GLY A 241 -9.06 -17.16 -2.20
C GLY A 241 -8.45 -16.22 -1.15
N LEU A 242 -7.75 -15.17 -1.58
CA LEU A 242 -7.13 -14.15 -0.73
C LEU A 242 -7.89 -12.82 -0.83
N TRP A 243 -7.90 -12.06 0.25
CA TRP A 243 -8.55 -10.76 0.34
C TRP A 243 -7.62 -9.74 1.01
N GLY A 244 -7.75 -8.51 0.62
CA GLY A 244 -6.83 -7.46 1.04
C GLY A 244 -5.43 -7.66 0.45
N LYS A 245 -4.43 -7.33 1.23
CA LYS A 245 -3.00 -7.38 0.94
C LYS A 245 -2.32 -8.44 1.82
N SER A 246 -1.06 -8.28 2.11
CA SER A 246 -0.27 -9.13 3.03
C SER A 246 0.40 -10.32 2.37
N ASN A 247 0.61 -10.22 1.07
CA ASN A 247 1.40 -11.16 0.28
C ASN A 247 2.15 -10.42 -0.82
N LEU A 248 2.88 -11.14 -1.65
CA LEU A 248 3.74 -10.57 -2.69
C LEU A 248 3.21 -10.78 -4.11
N TYR A 249 1.96 -11.24 -4.30
CA TYR A 249 1.37 -11.37 -5.62
C TYR A 249 1.01 -10.02 -6.24
N GLN A 250 0.91 -9.98 -7.57
CA GLN A 250 0.68 -8.74 -8.33
C GLN A 250 -0.54 -7.96 -7.83
N GLU A 251 -1.60 -8.64 -7.44
CA GLU A 251 -2.81 -8.00 -6.90
C GLU A 251 -2.54 -7.18 -5.63
N SER A 252 -1.55 -7.59 -4.84
CA SER A 252 -1.17 -6.91 -3.59
C SER A 252 -0.10 -5.83 -3.79
N VAL A 253 0.91 -6.09 -4.63
CA VAL A 253 2.12 -5.24 -4.71
C VAL A 253 2.19 -4.36 -5.95
N SER A 254 1.40 -4.65 -7.00
CA SER A 254 1.35 -3.82 -8.20
C SER A 254 0.31 -2.71 -8.03
N VAL A 255 0.77 -1.47 -8.03
CA VAL A 255 -0.07 -0.28 -7.86
C VAL A 255 0.04 0.64 -9.07
N PRO A 256 -0.97 1.46 -9.34
CA PRO A 256 -0.87 2.47 -10.38
C PRO A 256 0.26 3.47 -10.06
N MET A 257 0.94 3.97 -11.10
CA MET A 257 1.89 5.06 -11.01
C MET A 257 1.68 5.95 -12.23
N ILE A 258 0.94 7.03 -12.05
CA ILE A 258 0.55 7.95 -13.13
C ILE A 258 1.06 9.33 -12.78
N MET A 259 1.75 9.97 -13.71
CA MET A 259 2.24 11.35 -13.57
C MET A 259 1.71 12.21 -14.71
N ALA A 260 1.27 13.42 -14.39
CA ALA A 260 0.87 14.44 -15.36
C ALA A 260 1.36 15.81 -14.89
N GLY A 261 1.77 16.66 -15.81
CA GLY A 261 2.24 18.02 -15.50
C GLY A 261 3.00 18.64 -16.64
N PRO A 262 3.43 19.92 -16.51
CA PRO A 262 4.00 20.70 -17.61
C PRO A 262 5.23 20.07 -18.27
N GLU A 263 6.05 19.37 -17.49
CA GLU A 263 7.30 18.76 -17.99
C GLU A 263 7.16 17.25 -18.26
N ILE A 264 5.96 16.70 -18.18
CA ILE A 264 5.70 15.27 -18.36
C ILE A 264 5.13 15.03 -19.75
N ALA A 265 5.91 14.42 -20.61
CA ALA A 265 5.45 14.03 -21.95
C ALA A 265 4.46 12.85 -21.83
N PRO A 266 3.36 12.84 -22.63
CA PRO A 266 2.47 11.69 -22.72
C PRO A 266 3.21 10.42 -23.20
N GLY A 267 2.96 9.29 -22.54
CA GLY A 267 3.57 8.02 -22.90
C GLY A 267 3.47 6.98 -21.80
N THR A 268 4.08 5.82 -22.04
CA THR A 268 4.22 4.73 -21.07
C THR A 268 5.70 4.42 -20.86
N CYS A 269 6.05 3.98 -19.67
CA CYS A 269 7.41 3.56 -19.32
C CYS A 269 7.37 2.16 -18.70
N ASP A 270 8.04 1.19 -19.33
CA ASP A 270 8.06 -0.21 -18.91
C ASP A 270 9.14 -0.52 -17.86
N THR A 271 9.99 0.46 -17.53
CA THR A 271 10.98 0.31 -16.45
C THR A 271 10.26 0.12 -15.12
N PRO A 272 10.53 -0.94 -14.37
CA PRO A 272 9.93 -1.14 -13.05
C PRO A 272 10.24 0.01 -12.10
N VAL A 273 9.24 0.49 -11.35
CA VAL A 273 9.37 1.56 -10.37
C VAL A 273 8.80 1.14 -9.01
N SER A 274 9.17 1.87 -7.97
CA SER A 274 8.74 1.63 -6.60
C SER A 274 8.26 2.92 -5.93
N LEU A 275 7.48 2.81 -4.86
CA LEU A 275 7.03 3.96 -4.07
C LEU A 275 8.17 4.77 -3.44
N ILE A 276 9.35 4.18 -3.23
CA ILE A 276 10.53 4.94 -2.77
C ILE A 276 11.08 5.87 -3.86
N ASP A 277 10.87 5.55 -5.14
CA ASP A 277 11.22 6.43 -6.26
C ASP A 277 10.34 7.69 -6.27
N LEU A 278 9.07 7.55 -5.85
CA LEU A 278 8.17 8.68 -5.69
C LEU A 278 8.68 9.65 -4.61
N SER A 279 9.19 9.14 -3.49
CA SER A 279 9.81 9.97 -2.44
C SER A 279 10.96 10.82 -2.98
N LYS A 280 11.84 10.19 -3.76
CA LYS A 280 12.95 10.87 -4.45
C LYS A 280 12.46 11.89 -5.48
N THR A 281 11.42 11.53 -6.22
CA THR A 281 10.80 12.40 -7.23
C THR A 281 10.26 13.68 -6.60
N ILE A 282 9.51 13.56 -5.50
CA ILE A 282 8.95 14.71 -4.79
C ILE A 282 10.09 15.63 -4.30
N ALA A 283 11.11 15.08 -3.63
CA ALA A 283 12.22 15.88 -3.14
C ALA A 283 12.95 16.60 -4.28
N MET A 284 13.31 15.89 -5.34
CA MET A 284 14.05 16.47 -6.49
C MET A 284 13.23 17.51 -7.24
N HIS A 285 11.91 17.38 -7.32
CA HIS A 285 11.04 18.38 -7.95
C HIS A 285 11.21 19.76 -7.32
N PHE A 286 11.46 19.85 -6.03
CA PHE A 286 11.70 21.09 -5.29
C PHE A 286 13.18 21.39 -5.05
N GLY A 287 14.08 20.70 -5.74
CA GLY A 287 15.53 20.89 -5.59
C GLY A 287 16.07 20.47 -4.21
N ALA A 288 15.35 19.59 -3.53
CA ALA A 288 15.78 18.92 -2.30
C ALA A 288 16.34 17.53 -2.61
N ASP A 289 17.06 16.97 -1.64
CA ASP A 289 17.54 15.59 -1.69
C ASP A 289 17.18 14.87 -0.38
N ILE A 290 17.04 13.55 -0.45
CA ILE A 290 16.75 12.69 0.70
C ILE A 290 17.77 11.58 0.80
N ALA A 291 18.09 11.18 2.02
CA ALA A 291 18.88 9.98 2.28
C ALA A 291 18.01 8.73 2.02
N SER A 292 17.89 8.36 0.74
CA SER A 292 17.11 7.23 0.26
C SER A 292 17.97 5.97 0.06
N SER A 293 17.33 4.84 -0.18
CA SER A 293 18.01 3.61 -0.61
C SER A 293 18.79 3.83 -1.92
N ASN A 294 19.91 3.16 -2.08
CA ASN A 294 20.86 3.41 -3.20
C ASN A 294 20.23 3.24 -4.59
N ASP A 295 19.22 2.36 -4.72
CA ASP A 295 18.56 2.05 -6.00
C ASP A 295 17.46 3.04 -6.39
N THR A 296 17.20 4.04 -5.53
CA THR A 296 16.13 5.02 -5.72
C THR A 296 16.48 6.02 -6.80
N LYS A 297 15.60 6.17 -7.79
CA LYS A 297 15.74 7.14 -8.89
C LYS A 297 14.48 7.99 -9.00
N SER A 298 14.60 9.21 -9.51
CA SER A 298 13.41 10.02 -9.81
C SER A 298 12.59 9.38 -10.94
N LEU A 299 11.26 9.30 -10.75
CA LEU A 299 10.33 8.83 -11.79
C LEU A 299 10.43 9.66 -13.07
N ALA A 300 10.64 10.98 -12.94
CA ALA A 300 10.83 11.87 -14.09
C ALA A 300 12.10 11.56 -14.88
N GLU A 301 13.18 11.14 -14.20
CA GLU A 301 14.41 10.66 -14.88
C GLU A 301 14.18 9.31 -15.54
N ILE A 302 13.52 8.38 -14.84
CA ILE A 302 13.19 7.06 -15.39
C ILE A 302 12.36 7.21 -16.66
N ALA A 303 11.32 8.05 -16.64
CA ALA A 303 10.41 8.26 -17.77
C ALA A 303 11.08 8.92 -19.00
N LYS A 304 12.14 9.70 -18.79
CA LYS A 304 12.89 10.36 -19.90
C LYS A 304 13.93 9.44 -20.57
N ASN A 305 14.30 8.34 -19.92
CA ASN A 305 15.33 7.44 -20.43
C ASN A 305 14.71 6.26 -21.19
N ALA A 306 15.55 5.57 -21.97
CA ALA A 306 15.17 4.28 -22.56
C ALA A 306 14.81 3.28 -21.44
N PRO A 307 13.88 2.33 -21.71
CA PRO A 307 13.53 1.30 -20.75
C PRO A 307 14.75 0.56 -20.21
N ASP A 308 14.83 0.39 -18.91
CA ASP A 308 15.91 -0.33 -18.21
C ASP A 308 15.39 -1.70 -17.73
N PRO A 309 15.61 -2.77 -18.51
CA PRO A 309 15.14 -4.12 -18.15
C PRO A 309 15.97 -4.75 -17.03
N ASP A 310 17.14 -4.20 -16.71
CA ASP A 310 18.01 -4.71 -15.66
C ASP A 310 17.76 -4.04 -14.31
N ARG A 311 16.93 -3.00 -14.29
CA ARG A 311 16.55 -2.34 -13.05
C ARG A 311 15.80 -3.30 -12.14
N VAL A 312 16.28 -3.39 -10.90
CA VAL A 312 15.66 -4.17 -9.83
C VAL A 312 14.75 -3.24 -9.00
N VAL A 313 13.52 -3.66 -8.71
CA VAL A 313 12.69 -3.10 -7.66
C VAL A 313 12.40 -4.14 -6.61
N PHE A 314 12.27 -3.69 -5.36
CA PHE A 314 12.22 -4.55 -4.20
C PHE A 314 11.02 -4.21 -3.32
N SER A 315 10.42 -5.23 -2.72
CA SER A 315 9.40 -5.13 -1.69
C SER A 315 9.61 -6.23 -0.65
N GLU A 316 9.22 -5.97 0.59
CA GLU A 316 9.36 -6.90 1.69
C GLU A 316 8.14 -6.87 2.61
N TYR A 317 7.87 -7.98 3.27
CA TYR A 317 6.73 -8.11 4.16
C TYR A 317 7.10 -8.84 5.46
N HIS A 318 6.81 -8.18 6.58
CA HIS A 318 7.11 -8.64 7.94
C HIS A 318 5.94 -8.46 8.90
N ALA A 319 4.78 -8.05 8.38
CA ALA A 319 3.64 -7.58 9.15
C ALA A 319 2.63 -8.69 9.49
N VAL A 320 1.39 -8.32 9.64
CA VAL A 320 0.25 -9.16 10.08
C VAL A 320 0.28 -10.56 9.45
N GLY A 321 0.31 -11.59 10.29
CA GLY A 321 0.25 -12.99 9.86
C GLY A 321 1.54 -13.55 9.28
N ALA A 322 2.57 -12.75 9.04
CA ALA A 322 3.84 -13.26 8.53
C ALA A 322 4.45 -14.28 9.50
N VAL A 323 4.75 -15.49 9.03
CA VAL A 323 5.43 -16.54 9.81
C VAL A 323 6.94 -16.40 9.75
N SER A 324 7.43 -15.74 8.70
CA SER A 324 8.82 -15.34 8.49
C SER A 324 8.85 -14.16 7.52
N GLY A 325 10.02 -13.57 7.30
CA GLY A 325 10.21 -12.52 6.30
C GLY A 325 9.92 -13.03 4.89
N ALA A 326 9.23 -12.22 4.12
CA ALA A 326 8.99 -12.44 2.70
C ALA A 326 9.53 -11.25 1.90
N PHE A 327 10.19 -11.55 0.78
CA PHE A 327 10.92 -10.58 -0.04
C PHE A 327 10.60 -10.78 -1.51
N MET A 328 10.36 -9.71 -2.24
CA MET A 328 10.05 -9.75 -3.66
C MET A 328 11.02 -8.88 -4.44
N LEU A 329 11.53 -9.44 -5.55
CA LEU A 329 12.23 -8.70 -6.58
C LEU A 329 11.47 -8.73 -7.90
N ARG A 330 11.45 -7.61 -8.59
CA ARG A 330 11.11 -7.51 -10.00
C ARG A 330 12.31 -7.00 -10.79
N LYS A 331 12.71 -7.76 -11.83
CA LYS A 331 13.76 -7.37 -12.79
C LYS A 331 13.29 -7.67 -14.21
N GLY A 332 13.04 -6.64 -15.01
CA GLY A 332 12.48 -6.80 -16.35
C GLY A 332 11.18 -7.60 -16.33
N ARG A 333 11.19 -8.75 -17.01
CA ARG A 333 10.04 -9.68 -17.06
C ARG A 333 9.90 -10.59 -15.83
N TRP A 334 10.97 -10.76 -15.04
CA TRP A 334 11.03 -11.73 -13.96
C TRP A 334 10.56 -11.14 -12.65
N LYS A 335 9.81 -11.95 -11.89
CA LYS A 335 9.45 -11.69 -10.50
C LYS A 335 9.84 -12.88 -9.65
N TYR A 336 10.57 -12.61 -8.58
CA TYR A 336 11.08 -13.59 -7.64
C TYR A 336 10.58 -13.28 -6.23
N ASN A 337 9.91 -14.25 -5.61
CA ASN A 337 9.49 -14.17 -4.22
C ASN A 337 10.34 -15.15 -3.39
N HIS A 338 11.02 -14.62 -2.41
CA HIS A 338 11.78 -15.37 -1.41
C HIS A 338 11.05 -15.36 -0.08
N TYR A 339 10.93 -16.52 0.52
CA TYR A 339 10.29 -16.70 1.83
C TYR A 339 11.27 -17.41 2.75
N VAL A 340 11.68 -16.78 3.86
CA VAL A 340 12.65 -17.38 4.79
C VAL A 340 12.09 -18.68 5.36
N GLY A 341 12.80 -19.79 5.15
CA GLY A 341 12.40 -21.13 5.59
C GLY A 341 11.40 -21.86 4.70
N PHE A 342 11.04 -21.32 3.52
CA PHE A 342 10.15 -21.95 2.55
C PHE A 342 10.76 -21.93 1.15
N ALA A 343 10.19 -22.72 0.22
CA ALA A 343 10.57 -22.69 -1.18
C ALA A 343 10.29 -21.31 -1.81
N PRO A 344 11.07 -20.85 -2.79
CA PRO A 344 10.79 -19.61 -3.49
C PRO A 344 9.70 -19.76 -4.55
N GLU A 345 9.23 -18.64 -5.09
CA GLU A 345 8.44 -18.58 -6.31
C GLU A 345 9.15 -17.75 -7.37
N LEU A 346 9.02 -18.14 -8.63
CA LEU A 346 9.53 -17.41 -9.79
C LEU A 346 8.43 -17.30 -10.85
N PHE A 347 8.17 -16.09 -11.33
CA PHE A 347 7.14 -15.83 -12.35
C PHE A 347 7.75 -15.04 -13.52
N ASP A 348 7.21 -15.29 -14.70
CA ASP A 348 7.50 -14.56 -15.92
C ASP A 348 6.35 -13.61 -16.27
N LEU A 349 6.37 -12.41 -15.75
CA LEU A 349 5.26 -11.46 -15.90
C LEU A 349 5.01 -10.96 -17.34
N LYS A 350 5.89 -11.31 -18.30
CA LYS A 350 5.66 -11.00 -19.71
C LYS A 350 4.71 -12.02 -20.34
N ASP A 351 4.94 -13.29 -20.09
CA ASP A 351 4.18 -14.40 -20.70
C ASP A 351 3.06 -14.88 -19.74
N ASP A 352 3.20 -14.63 -18.44
CA ASP A 352 2.25 -14.97 -17.37
C ASP A 352 2.07 -13.78 -16.41
N PRO A 353 1.40 -12.69 -16.84
CA PRO A 353 1.19 -11.50 -16.00
C PRO A 353 0.28 -11.77 -14.79
N GLU A 354 -0.47 -12.88 -14.82
CA GLU A 354 -1.40 -13.30 -13.78
C GLU A 354 -0.76 -14.23 -12.73
N GLU A 355 0.53 -14.56 -12.87
CA GLU A 355 1.27 -15.43 -11.95
C GLU A 355 0.59 -16.80 -11.73
N LEU A 356 0.17 -17.43 -12.82
CA LEU A 356 -0.55 -18.71 -12.79
C LEU A 356 0.40 -19.90 -12.60
N VAL A 357 1.65 -19.76 -13.03
CA VAL A 357 2.63 -20.85 -13.06
C VAL A 357 3.91 -20.46 -12.32
N ASN A 358 4.18 -21.13 -11.20
CA ASN A 358 5.47 -21.00 -10.52
C ASN A 358 6.56 -21.78 -11.28
N LEU A 359 7.60 -21.08 -11.73
CA LEU A 359 8.73 -21.63 -12.49
C LEU A 359 9.95 -21.99 -11.63
N ALA A 360 9.88 -21.83 -10.31
CA ALA A 360 11.05 -21.98 -9.42
C ALA A 360 11.64 -23.39 -9.43
N ASP A 361 10.81 -24.42 -9.66
CA ASP A 361 11.24 -25.82 -9.69
C ASP A 361 11.59 -26.31 -11.11
N ASP A 362 11.40 -25.49 -12.15
CA ASP A 362 11.74 -25.86 -13.51
C ASP A 362 13.24 -25.66 -13.79
N PRO A 363 14.00 -26.74 -14.10
CA PRO A 363 15.44 -26.66 -14.37
C PRO A 363 15.81 -25.67 -15.49
N ALA A 364 14.90 -25.39 -16.40
CA ALA A 364 15.13 -24.42 -17.49
C ALA A 364 15.36 -22.99 -16.95
N PHE A 365 14.83 -22.65 -15.79
CA PHE A 365 14.93 -21.34 -15.17
C PHE A 365 15.87 -21.29 -13.94
N ALA A 366 16.63 -22.37 -13.68
CA ALA A 366 17.54 -22.45 -12.52
C ALA A 366 18.59 -21.30 -12.51
N SER A 367 19.13 -20.92 -13.68
CA SER A 367 20.09 -19.81 -13.79
C SER A 367 19.44 -18.46 -13.47
N THR A 368 18.20 -18.24 -13.89
CA THR A 368 17.43 -17.03 -13.59
C THR A 368 17.15 -16.92 -12.10
N LEU A 369 16.77 -18.03 -11.46
CA LEU A 369 16.55 -18.10 -10.02
C LEU A 369 17.80 -17.71 -9.23
N VAL A 370 18.97 -18.31 -9.59
CA VAL A 370 20.25 -18.00 -8.95
C VAL A 370 20.65 -16.53 -9.11
N LEU A 371 20.42 -15.95 -10.31
CA LEU A 371 20.69 -14.52 -10.56
C LEU A 371 19.84 -13.63 -9.65
N LEU A 372 18.53 -13.85 -9.59
CA LEU A 372 17.63 -13.03 -8.79
C LEU A 372 17.87 -13.20 -7.27
N GLN A 373 18.23 -14.38 -6.85
CA GLN A 373 18.68 -14.60 -5.47
C GLN A 373 19.97 -13.84 -5.15
N SER A 374 20.91 -13.80 -6.10
CA SER A 374 22.12 -12.98 -5.96
C SER A 374 21.80 -11.48 -5.90
N ASP A 375 20.86 -11.01 -6.73
CA ASP A 375 20.40 -9.61 -6.69
C ASP A 375 19.75 -9.28 -5.34
N LEU A 376 18.94 -10.18 -4.78
CA LEU A 376 18.37 -10.01 -3.44
C LEU A 376 19.43 -9.87 -2.37
N ASN A 377 20.45 -10.73 -2.39
CA ASN A 377 21.55 -10.70 -1.43
C ASN A 377 22.42 -9.43 -1.52
N GLN A 378 22.37 -8.71 -2.64
CA GLN A 378 23.01 -7.38 -2.76
C GLN A 378 22.20 -6.28 -2.06
N ILE A 379 20.88 -6.43 -1.93
CA ILE A 379 20.00 -5.47 -1.24
C ILE A 379 20.03 -5.72 0.26
N CYS A 380 19.83 -6.97 0.69
CA CYS A 380 19.85 -7.38 2.10
C CYS A 380 20.17 -8.87 2.24
N ASN A 381 20.53 -9.28 3.45
CA ASN A 381 20.56 -10.69 3.83
C ASN A 381 19.18 -11.05 4.41
N PRO A 382 18.33 -11.86 3.72
CA PRO A 382 16.99 -12.16 4.17
C PRO A 382 16.90 -12.81 5.55
N ASP A 383 17.86 -13.69 5.90
CA ASP A 383 17.89 -14.38 7.20
C ASP A 383 18.18 -13.39 8.34
N GLU A 384 19.14 -12.48 8.14
CA GLU A 384 19.48 -11.45 9.13
C GLU A 384 18.32 -10.46 9.32
N VAL A 385 17.71 -10.00 8.23
CA VAL A 385 16.55 -9.11 8.27
C VAL A 385 15.37 -9.78 8.99
N ASN A 386 15.10 -11.04 8.68
CA ASN A 386 14.07 -11.82 9.35
C ASN A 386 14.35 -11.94 10.86
N ALA A 387 15.57 -12.28 11.26
CA ALA A 387 15.95 -12.40 12.67
C ALA A 387 15.80 -11.06 13.39
N GLN A 388 16.18 -9.93 12.74
CA GLN A 388 16.03 -8.59 13.31
C GLN A 388 14.57 -8.22 13.48
N ALA A 389 13.71 -8.48 12.49
CA ALA A 389 12.27 -8.22 12.58
C ALA A 389 11.62 -9.00 13.74
N PHE A 390 11.99 -10.27 13.91
CA PHE A 390 11.53 -11.08 15.06
C PHE A 390 11.95 -10.49 16.41
N ALA A 391 13.21 -10.09 16.53
CA ALA A 391 13.74 -9.52 17.78
C ALA A 391 13.06 -8.20 18.13
N ASP A 392 12.87 -7.31 17.15
CA ASP A 392 12.24 -6.00 17.36
C ASP A 392 10.77 -6.14 17.74
N GLN A 393 10.03 -7.01 17.03
CA GLN A 393 8.62 -7.27 17.33
C GLN A 393 8.44 -7.94 18.69
N ALA A 394 9.29 -8.88 19.07
CA ALA A 394 9.28 -9.47 20.40
C ALA A 394 9.54 -8.43 21.48
N THR A 395 10.53 -7.55 21.28
CA THR A 395 10.83 -6.45 22.22
C THR A 395 9.66 -5.49 22.35
N MET A 396 9.00 -5.16 21.24
CA MET A 396 7.81 -4.31 21.25
C MET A 396 6.65 -4.98 22.00
N ILE A 397 6.36 -6.27 21.76
CA ILE A 397 5.30 -7.01 22.47
C ILE A 397 5.59 -7.04 23.97
N GLU A 398 6.82 -7.30 24.37
CA GLU A 398 7.22 -7.29 25.80
C GLU A 398 7.06 -5.89 26.43
N SER A 399 7.34 -4.82 25.69
CA SER A 399 7.14 -3.44 26.19
C SER A 399 5.68 -3.11 26.49
N TYR A 400 4.74 -3.84 25.89
CA TYR A 400 3.30 -3.75 26.14
C TYR A 400 2.80 -4.75 27.20
N GLY A 401 3.69 -5.50 27.85
CA GLY A 401 3.34 -6.45 28.92
C GLY A 401 3.16 -7.90 28.44
N GLY A 402 3.75 -8.23 27.28
CA GLY A 402 3.74 -9.57 26.70
C GLY A 402 2.50 -9.90 25.85
N PRO A 403 2.44 -11.13 25.28
CA PRO A 403 1.41 -11.52 24.32
C PRO A 403 -0.03 -11.36 24.83
N GLU A 404 -0.31 -11.73 26.08
CA GLU A 404 -1.67 -11.61 26.67
C GLU A 404 -2.15 -10.16 26.78
N ALA A 405 -1.26 -9.23 27.10
CA ALA A 405 -1.56 -7.80 27.15
C ALA A 405 -1.71 -7.22 25.73
N ALA A 406 -0.86 -7.63 24.80
CA ALA A 406 -0.90 -7.22 23.39
C ALA A 406 -2.26 -7.52 22.72
N LEU A 407 -2.92 -8.61 23.12
CA LEU A 407 -4.25 -8.99 22.62
C LEU A 407 -5.37 -7.98 22.94
N LYS A 408 -5.15 -7.10 23.88
CA LYS A 408 -6.12 -6.10 24.34
C LYS A 408 -5.83 -4.72 23.75
N LEU A 409 -4.75 -4.58 22.98
CA LEU A 409 -4.26 -3.31 22.48
C LEU A 409 -4.50 -3.14 20.97
N GLY A 410 -4.67 -1.90 20.59
CA GLY A 410 -4.86 -1.51 19.18
C GLY A 410 -6.31 -1.66 18.71
N ALA A 411 -6.54 -1.33 17.45
CA ALA A 411 -7.85 -1.48 16.82
C ALA A 411 -8.16 -2.96 16.57
N PRO A 412 -9.40 -3.42 16.82
CA PRO A 412 -9.79 -4.81 16.59
C PRO A 412 -9.92 -5.16 15.10
N GLY A 413 -9.78 -4.19 14.20
CA GLY A 413 -9.95 -4.30 12.76
C GLY A 413 -9.42 -3.07 12.03
N ALA A 414 -10.22 -2.52 11.11
CA ALA A 414 -9.87 -1.30 10.39
C ALA A 414 -9.73 -0.09 11.31
N THR A 415 -8.77 0.79 11.03
CA THR A 415 -8.60 2.05 11.75
C THR A 415 -9.84 2.94 11.57
N PRO A 416 -10.48 3.41 12.64
CA PRO A 416 -11.63 4.29 12.51
C PRO A 416 -11.19 5.66 11.97
N PRO A 417 -11.94 6.25 11.02
CA PRO A 417 -11.65 7.61 10.58
C PRO A 417 -11.93 8.61 11.70
N PRO A 418 -11.27 9.79 11.69
CA PRO A 418 -11.60 10.86 12.61
C PRO A 418 -13.05 11.31 12.41
N LYS A 419 -13.64 11.93 13.44
CA LYS A 419 -14.96 12.56 13.29
C LYS A 419 -14.80 13.79 12.40
N VAL A 420 -15.42 13.78 11.24
CA VAL A 420 -15.45 14.92 10.32
C VAL A 420 -16.84 15.53 10.34
N THR A 421 -16.92 16.86 10.39
CA THR A 421 -18.15 17.61 10.16
C THR A 421 -18.03 18.18 8.76
N LEU A 422 -18.93 17.78 7.85
CA LEU A 422 -19.03 18.32 6.49
C LEU A 422 -19.56 19.76 6.48
#